data_5dad712eea15815c908d8ed278ae6c14
#
_entry.id   5dad712eea15815c908d8ed278ae6c14
#
_cell.length_a   1.000
_cell.length_b   1.000
_cell.length_c   1.000
_cell.angle_alpha   90.00
_cell.angle_beta   90.00
_cell.angle_gamma   90.00
#
_symmetry.space_group_name_H-M   'P 1'
#
loop_
_entity.id
_entity.type
_entity.pdbx_description
1 polymer ?
#
loop_
_entity_poly.entity_id
_entity_poly.type
_entity_poly.pdbx_seq_one_letter_code
_entity_poly.pdbx_strand_id
1 'polypeptide(L)'
;MAQITINIQTLDWTMGETVGLHLMLKKDSKARIAWGDGKVQVVTGKQKPASEKLAWVEAGHSYPEKGMYYTITICSEEEDAIIGFDGCGMFEVKTFDVILTECPNLRILGYSGYGEEKLDVSKNPLLEFID
;
A
#
# COMPACT_ATOMS: atom_id res chain seq x y z
N MET A 1 -9.81 -2.12 13.11
CA MET A 1 -9.13 -1.24 12.14
C MET A 1 -8.14 -2.05 11.33
N ALA A 2 -8.15 -1.89 10.01
CA ALA A 2 -7.18 -2.55 9.14
C ALA A 2 -5.99 -1.60 8.90
N GLN A 3 -4.79 -2.15 8.87
CA GLN A 3 -3.58 -1.35 8.70
C GLN A 3 -2.48 -2.09 7.96
N ILE A 4 -1.81 -1.39 7.07
CA ILE A 4 -0.60 -1.83 6.39
C ILE A 4 0.49 -0.81 6.71
N THR A 5 1.67 -1.29 7.10
CA THR A 5 2.80 -0.44 7.43
C THR A 5 3.97 -0.77 6.51
N ILE A 6 4.59 0.27 5.94
CA ILE A 6 5.69 0.10 4.98
C ILE A 6 6.84 1.02 5.38
N ASN A 7 8.01 0.45 5.62
CA ASN A 7 9.22 1.20 5.95
C ASN A 7 10.08 1.37 4.71
N ILE A 8 10.38 2.60 4.35
CA ILE A 8 11.11 2.96 3.13
C ILE A 8 12.27 3.89 3.41
N GLN A 9 13.15 4.00 2.41
CA GLN A 9 14.18 5.04 2.36
C GLN A 9 14.11 5.70 0.99
N THR A 10 14.10 7.04 0.96
CA THR A 10 14.20 7.78 -0.30
C THR A 10 15.64 7.75 -0.82
N LEU A 11 15.79 7.70 -2.12
CA LEU A 11 17.06 7.56 -2.80
C LEU A 11 17.29 8.75 -3.74
N ASP A 12 18.48 8.84 -4.35
CA ASP A 12 18.78 9.95 -5.25
C ASP A 12 17.77 10.05 -6.40
N TRP A 13 17.37 8.91 -6.96
CA TRP A 13 16.42 8.89 -8.07
C TRP A 13 14.96 9.04 -7.65
N THR A 14 14.67 9.08 -6.33
CA THR A 14 13.32 9.35 -5.84
C THR A 14 12.91 10.80 -6.08
N MET A 15 13.88 11.70 -6.13
CA MET A 15 13.59 13.12 -6.22
C MET A 15 12.96 13.46 -7.57
N GLY A 16 11.86 14.20 -7.51
CA GLY A 16 11.10 14.56 -8.70
C GLY A 16 10.15 13.49 -9.20
N GLU A 17 10.18 12.30 -8.59
CA GLU A 17 9.32 11.19 -8.98
C GLU A 17 8.16 11.02 -7.99
N THR A 18 7.08 10.47 -8.48
CA THR A 18 5.93 10.13 -7.64
C THR A 18 6.06 8.68 -7.16
N VAL A 19 6.07 8.52 -5.84
CA VAL A 19 5.99 7.20 -5.23
C VAL A 19 4.53 6.78 -5.22
N GLY A 20 4.19 5.72 -5.93
CA GLY A 20 2.81 5.30 -6.12
C GLY A 20 2.51 3.95 -5.51
N LEU A 21 1.25 3.77 -5.11
CA LEU A 21 0.75 2.48 -4.68
C LEU A 21 -0.71 2.34 -5.11
N HIS A 22 -1.19 1.11 -5.12
CA HIS A 22 -2.58 0.81 -5.47
C HIS A 22 -3.24 0.06 -4.34
N LEU A 23 -4.49 0.40 -4.07
CA LEU A 23 -5.30 -0.28 -3.07
C LEU A 23 -6.59 -0.77 -3.70
N MET A 24 -7.04 -1.92 -3.26
CA MET A 24 -8.40 -2.37 -3.54
C MET A 24 -9.16 -2.30 -2.23
N LEU A 25 -10.18 -1.45 -2.21
CA LEU A 25 -10.98 -1.20 -1.02
C LEU A 25 -12.42 -1.64 -1.27
N LYS A 26 -13.09 -2.01 -0.19
CA LYS A 26 -14.53 -2.25 -0.23
C LYS A 26 -15.20 -0.96 -0.72
N LYS A 27 -16.21 -1.09 -1.59
CA LYS A 27 -16.92 0.05 -2.17
C LYS A 27 -17.33 1.04 -1.09
N ASP A 28 -17.05 2.32 -1.33
CA ASP A 28 -17.37 3.45 -0.47
C ASP A 28 -16.62 3.48 0.87
N SER A 29 -15.78 2.50 1.15
CA SER A 29 -14.89 2.54 2.30
C SER A 29 -13.71 3.44 2.04
N LYS A 30 -13.17 4.03 3.09
CA LYS A 30 -12.05 4.97 2.98
C LYS A 30 -10.80 4.40 3.65
N ALA A 31 -9.67 4.71 3.05
CA ALA A 31 -8.37 4.46 3.65
C ALA A 31 -7.57 5.75 3.71
N ARG A 32 -6.88 5.93 4.81
CA ARG A 32 -6.03 7.08 5.06
C ARG A 32 -4.58 6.63 4.90
N ILE A 33 -3.86 7.34 4.05
CA ILE A 33 -2.45 7.05 3.80
C ILE A 33 -1.63 8.17 4.42
N ALA A 34 -0.88 7.86 5.45
CA ALA A 34 0.09 8.76 6.06
C ALA A 34 1.45 8.43 5.45
N TRP A 35 2.00 9.36 4.69
CA TRP A 35 3.22 9.12 3.91
C TRP A 35 4.50 9.17 4.74
N GLY A 36 4.41 9.59 5.99
CA GLY A 36 5.54 9.61 6.92
C GLY A 36 6.27 10.94 7.01
N ASP A 37 5.96 11.88 6.14
CA ASP A 37 6.57 13.22 6.13
C ASP A 37 5.58 14.32 6.57
N GLY A 38 4.50 13.93 7.22
CA GLY A 38 3.45 14.85 7.66
C GLY A 38 2.31 15.01 6.68
N LYS A 39 2.41 14.45 5.49
CA LYS A 39 1.34 14.53 4.49
C LYS A 39 0.44 13.30 4.57
N VAL A 40 -0.83 13.53 4.32
CA VAL A 40 -1.87 12.50 4.40
C VAL A 40 -2.75 12.58 3.17
N GLN A 41 -3.17 11.42 2.68
CA GLN A 41 -4.09 11.30 1.56
C GLN A 41 -5.21 10.33 1.94
N VAL A 42 -6.44 10.63 1.51
CA VAL A 42 -7.58 9.73 1.72
C VAL A 42 -8.04 9.24 0.36
N VAL A 43 -8.23 7.94 0.24
CA VAL A 43 -8.77 7.32 -0.97
C VAL A 43 -10.03 6.55 -0.62
N THR A 44 -10.93 6.43 -1.59
CA THR A 44 -12.24 5.78 -1.41
C THR A 44 -12.37 4.61 -2.37
N GLY A 45 -12.90 3.50 -1.88
CA GLY A 45 -13.11 2.30 -2.68
C GLY A 45 -14.10 2.53 -3.80
N LYS A 46 -13.84 1.93 -4.95
CA LYS A 46 -14.67 2.00 -6.15
C LYS A 46 -15.49 0.74 -6.30
N GLN A 47 -16.64 0.86 -6.95
CA GLN A 47 -17.37 -0.30 -7.40
C GLN A 47 -16.60 -0.93 -8.55
N LYS A 48 -16.45 -2.25 -8.50
CA LYS A 48 -15.79 -3.02 -9.57
C LYS A 48 -16.66 -2.96 -10.84
N PRO A 49 -16.16 -2.41 -11.96
CA PRO A 49 -16.87 -2.46 -13.22
C PRO A 49 -17.04 -3.90 -13.69
N ALA A 50 -18.13 -4.19 -14.40
CA ALA A 50 -18.41 -5.55 -14.90
C ALA A 50 -17.31 -6.07 -15.82
N SER A 51 -16.62 -5.19 -16.53
CA SER A 51 -15.57 -5.55 -17.47
C SER A 51 -14.18 -5.72 -16.83
N GLU A 52 -14.03 -5.40 -15.54
CA GLU A 52 -12.74 -5.47 -14.86
C GLU A 52 -12.76 -6.52 -13.77
N LYS A 53 -11.63 -7.18 -13.58
CA LYS A 53 -11.49 -8.14 -12.49
C LYS A 53 -11.25 -7.46 -11.16
N LEU A 54 -10.55 -6.32 -11.15
CA LEU A 54 -10.11 -5.63 -9.96
C LEU A 54 -10.42 -4.15 -10.08
N ALA A 55 -10.87 -3.55 -8.99
CA ALA A 55 -11.17 -2.13 -8.91
C ALA A 55 -10.12 -1.43 -8.04
N TRP A 56 -8.96 -1.17 -8.63
CA TRP A 56 -7.84 -0.53 -7.95
C TRP A 56 -8.02 0.98 -7.87
N VAL A 57 -7.66 1.54 -6.72
CA VAL A 57 -7.53 2.99 -6.55
C VAL A 57 -6.06 3.33 -6.38
N GLU A 58 -5.63 4.41 -7.02
CA GLU A 58 -4.24 4.83 -7.01
C GLU A 58 -4.01 5.90 -5.97
N ALA A 59 -2.84 5.87 -5.32
CA ALA A 59 -2.37 6.93 -4.45
C ALA A 59 -0.92 7.22 -4.80
N GLY A 60 -0.52 8.48 -4.66
CA GLY A 60 0.83 8.88 -5.00
C GLY A 60 1.31 10.06 -4.19
N HIS A 61 2.62 10.15 -3.99
CA HIS A 61 3.24 11.18 -3.19
C HIS A 61 4.67 11.43 -3.63
N SER A 62 5.10 12.68 -3.58
CA SER A 62 6.48 13.07 -3.85
C SER A 62 7.14 13.52 -2.55
N TYR A 63 8.28 12.92 -2.24
CA TYR A 63 8.99 13.22 -0.99
C TYR A 63 9.91 14.43 -1.16
N PRO A 64 10.07 15.24 -0.09
CA PRO A 64 10.88 16.47 -0.19
C PRO A 64 12.38 16.26 -0.11
N GLU A 65 12.85 15.14 0.48
CA GLU A 65 14.26 14.91 0.74
C GLU A 65 14.69 13.49 0.36
N LYS A 66 15.95 13.37 -0.10
CA LYS A 66 16.55 12.07 -0.40
C LYS A 66 17.30 11.55 0.84
N GLY A 67 17.54 10.24 0.85
CA GLY A 67 18.31 9.59 1.93
C GLY A 67 17.59 9.50 3.25
N MET A 68 16.32 9.82 3.30
CA MET A 68 15.52 9.85 4.51
C MET A 68 14.71 8.56 4.68
N TYR A 69 14.53 8.16 5.92
CA TYR A 69 13.70 7.02 6.27
C TYR A 69 12.29 7.50 6.62
N TYR A 70 11.30 6.86 6.03
CA TYR A 70 9.90 7.17 6.29
C TYR A 70 9.11 5.90 6.54
N THR A 71 8.04 6.01 7.31
CA THR A 71 7.08 4.93 7.50
C THR A 71 5.76 5.36 6.89
N ILE A 72 5.31 4.61 5.89
CA ILE A 72 4.01 4.81 5.27
C ILE A 72 3.02 3.94 6.03
N THR A 73 1.91 4.54 6.47
CA THR A 73 0.85 3.83 7.18
C THR A 73 -0.45 3.97 6.43
N ILE A 74 -1.05 2.85 6.08
CA ILE A 74 -2.34 2.81 5.39
C ILE A 74 -3.35 2.24 6.38
N CYS A 75 -4.36 3.03 6.75
CA CYS A 75 -5.34 2.65 7.75
C CYS A 75 -6.76 2.79 7.23
N SER A 76 -7.64 1.88 7.64
CA SER A 76 -9.08 2.04 7.49
C SER A 76 -9.75 1.72 8.82
N GLU A 77 -10.80 2.46 9.15
CA GLU A 77 -11.59 2.20 10.37
C GLU A 77 -12.32 0.87 10.28
N GLU A 78 -12.71 0.46 9.09
CA GLU A 78 -13.38 -0.81 8.86
C GLU A 78 -12.35 -1.91 8.66
N GLU A 79 -12.46 -2.98 9.44
CA GLU A 79 -11.51 -4.08 9.42
C GLU A 79 -11.45 -4.80 8.08
N ASP A 80 -12.57 -4.87 7.37
CA ASP A 80 -12.68 -5.58 6.10
C ASP A 80 -12.53 -4.69 4.88
N ALA A 81 -12.13 -3.43 5.07
CA ALA A 81 -12.10 -2.46 3.98
C ALA A 81 -10.95 -2.69 3.00
N ILE A 82 -9.78 -3.09 3.47
CA ILE A 82 -8.60 -3.27 2.63
C ILE A 82 -8.58 -4.71 2.11
N ILE A 83 -8.85 -4.86 0.82
CA ILE A 83 -8.95 -6.16 0.15
C ILE A 83 -7.69 -6.48 -0.64
N GLY A 84 -7.06 -5.46 -1.20
CA GLY A 84 -5.85 -5.64 -1.98
C GLY A 84 -4.85 -4.51 -1.80
N PHE A 85 -3.58 -4.86 -1.95
CA PHE A 85 -2.48 -3.89 -1.93
C PHE A 85 -1.49 -4.27 -3.03
N ASP A 86 -1.10 -3.29 -3.82
CA ASP A 86 -0.09 -3.45 -4.85
C ASP A 86 0.85 -2.25 -4.80
N GLY A 87 2.11 -2.52 -4.50
CA GLY A 87 3.14 -1.51 -4.45
C GLY A 87 4.00 -1.44 -5.69
N CYS A 88 3.49 -1.81 -6.85
CA CYS A 88 4.28 -1.83 -8.09
C CYS A 88 4.86 -0.47 -8.47
N GLY A 89 4.32 0.63 -7.94
CA GLY A 89 4.87 1.97 -8.14
C GLY A 89 5.92 2.37 -7.10
N MET A 90 6.32 1.47 -6.23
CA MET A 90 7.23 1.77 -5.12
C MET A 90 8.70 1.44 -5.41
N PHE A 91 9.05 1.09 -6.63
CA PHE A 91 10.45 0.89 -6.99
C PHE A 91 11.27 2.19 -6.98
N GLU A 92 10.60 3.33 -6.85
CA GLU A 92 11.26 4.65 -6.73
C GLU A 92 11.92 4.85 -5.35
N VAL A 93 11.66 3.96 -4.40
CA VAL A 93 12.23 4.00 -3.05
C VAL A 93 12.79 2.63 -2.70
N LYS A 94 13.66 2.59 -1.69
CA LYS A 94 14.08 1.32 -1.11
C LYS A 94 13.06 0.92 -0.05
N THR A 95 12.48 -0.26 -0.17
CA THR A 95 11.51 -0.80 0.77
C THR A 95 12.21 -1.80 1.69
N PHE A 96 12.10 -1.59 2.99
CA PHE A 96 12.70 -2.48 4.00
C PHE A 96 11.70 -3.49 4.55
N ASP A 97 10.49 -3.01 4.87
CA ASP A 97 9.46 -3.85 5.47
C ASP A 97 8.11 -3.54 4.85
N VAL A 98 7.32 -4.59 4.67
CA VAL A 98 5.90 -4.48 4.39
C VAL A 98 5.21 -5.32 5.46
N ILE A 99 4.49 -4.67 6.38
CA ILE A 99 3.89 -5.31 7.54
C ILE A 99 2.40 -5.45 7.32
N LEU A 100 1.92 -6.68 7.23
CA LEU A 100 0.54 -7.02 6.90
C LEU A 100 -0.22 -7.66 8.06
N THR A 101 0.38 -7.71 9.24
CA THR A 101 -0.18 -8.46 10.38
C THR A 101 -1.47 -7.86 10.94
N GLU A 102 -1.80 -6.62 10.56
CA GLU A 102 -3.02 -5.96 11.01
C GLU A 102 -4.02 -5.76 9.87
N CYS A 103 -3.94 -6.61 8.84
CA CYS A 103 -4.82 -6.54 7.68
C CYS A 103 -5.41 -7.93 7.37
N PRO A 104 -6.30 -8.46 8.24
CA PRO A 104 -6.74 -9.87 8.16
C PRO A 104 -7.60 -10.20 6.94
N ASN A 105 -8.21 -9.21 6.30
CA ASN A 105 -9.09 -9.45 5.15
C ASN A 105 -8.41 -9.22 3.81
N LEU A 106 -7.10 -9.09 3.80
CA LEU A 106 -6.33 -8.94 2.57
C LEU A 106 -6.43 -10.21 1.72
N ARG A 107 -6.81 -10.06 0.47
CA ARG A 107 -6.97 -11.17 -0.48
C ARG A 107 -5.96 -11.16 -1.61
N ILE A 108 -5.53 -9.96 -2.02
CA ILE A 108 -4.67 -9.77 -3.17
C ILE A 108 -3.47 -8.94 -2.77
N LEU A 109 -2.28 -9.44 -3.10
CA LEU A 109 -1.03 -8.77 -2.77
C LEU A 109 -0.14 -8.74 -4.00
N GLY A 110 0.18 -7.54 -4.46
CA GLY A 110 1.21 -7.32 -5.45
C GLY A 110 2.54 -7.07 -4.76
N TYR A 111 3.49 -7.96 -4.98
CA TYR A 111 4.75 -7.95 -4.24
C TYR A 111 5.98 -7.70 -5.13
N SER A 112 5.83 -7.77 -6.43
CA SER A 112 6.96 -7.61 -7.33
C SER A 112 7.60 -6.22 -7.19
N GLY A 113 8.92 -6.17 -7.25
CA GLY A 113 9.67 -4.93 -7.12
C GLY A 113 10.12 -4.60 -5.70
N TYR A 114 9.67 -5.34 -4.70
CA TYR A 114 10.21 -5.23 -3.36
C TYR A 114 11.49 -6.06 -3.26
N GLY A 115 12.30 -5.75 -2.30
CA GLY A 115 13.48 -6.53 -2.00
C GLY A 115 13.12 -7.95 -1.56
N GLU A 116 14.12 -8.74 -1.26
CA GLU A 116 13.97 -10.15 -0.93
C GLU A 116 13.52 -10.38 0.50
N GLU A 117 12.98 -9.36 1.14
CA GLU A 117 12.60 -9.41 2.53
C GLU A 117 11.52 -10.46 2.75
N LYS A 118 11.58 -11.10 3.89
CA LYS A 118 10.58 -12.08 4.25
C LYS A 118 9.25 -11.39 4.46
N LEU A 119 8.27 -11.84 3.71
CA LEU A 119 6.92 -11.33 3.82
C LEU A 119 6.14 -12.25 4.75
N ASP A 120 5.68 -11.70 5.88
CA ASP A 120 4.88 -12.46 6.82
C ASP A 120 3.40 -12.33 6.46
N VAL A 121 2.83 -13.41 5.94
CA VAL A 121 1.41 -13.50 5.60
C VAL A 121 0.65 -14.43 6.55
N SER A 122 1.23 -14.77 7.70
CA SER A 122 0.62 -15.67 8.66
C SER A 122 -0.70 -15.14 9.25
N LYS A 123 -0.91 -13.83 9.20
CA LYS A 123 -2.13 -13.19 9.68
C LYS A 123 -3.10 -12.83 8.56
N ASN A 124 -2.87 -13.34 7.37
CA ASN A 124 -3.69 -13.02 6.18
C ASN A 124 -4.34 -14.30 5.63
N PRO A 125 -5.30 -14.90 6.38
CA PRO A 125 -5.84 -16.22 6.01
C PRO A 125 -6.68 -16.21 4.73
N LEU A 126 -7.15 -15.03 4.29
CA LEU A 126 -7.95 -14.91 3.07
C LEU A 126 -7.13 -14.65 1.83
N LEU A 127 -5.81 -14.61 1.94
CA LEU A 127 -4.95 -14.27 0.82
C LEU A 127 -5.05 -15.34 -0.27
N GLU A 128 -5.49 -14.91 -1.47
CA GLU A 128 -5.76 -15.81 -2.60
C GLU A 128 -4.74 -15.67 -3.72
N PHE A 129 -4.09 -14.49 -3.78
CA PHE A 129 -3.22 -14.17 -4.90
C PHE A 129 -2.02 -13.34 -4.41
N ILE A 130 -0.82 -13.81 -4.77
CA ILE A 130 0.44 -13.10 -4.51
C ILE A 130 1.18 -13.02 -5.84
N ASP A 131 1.52 -11.80 -6.24
CA ASP A 131 2.22 -11.59 -7.50
C ASP A 131 3.68 -11.20 -7.25
#